data_4371c615bcdd2b737275efbd2aa73669
#
_entry.id   4371c615bcdd2b737275efbd2aa73669
#
_cell.length_a   1.000
_cell.length_b   1.000
_cell.length_c   1.000
_cell.angle_alpha   90.00
_cell.angle_beta   90.00
_cell.angle_gamma   90.00
#
_symmetry.space_group_name_H-M   'P 1'
#
loop_
_entity.id
_entity.type
_entity.pdbx_description
1 polymer ?
#
loop_
_entity_poly.entity_id
_entity_poly.type
_entity_poly.pdbx_seq_one_letter_code
_entity_poly.pdbx_strand_id
1 'polypeptide(L)'
;MLAELDDSSITTCHIYRPLALLEQYNGSCSNYRYRGLICRLFGYAASRDKYGKLRLATCKIIKENQLENYNNAEEAISKGLYVPIFTDYYMQLAQIDYRMGITLLPINEALKMAIEEVLQYYTYKPFGEYCLI
;
A
#
# COMPACT_ATOMS: atom_id res chain seq x y z
N MET A 1 2.40 -15.04 13.64
CA MET A 1 2.06 -14.14 12.51
C MET A 1 0.77 -13.35 12.74
N LEU A 2 -0.43 -13.96 12.92
CA LEU A 2 -1.66 -13.18 13.18
C LEU A 2 -1.60 -12.41 14.51
N ALA A 3 -1.05 -13.00 15.58
CA ALA A 3 -0.89 -12.32 16.86
C ALA A 3 0.09 -11.14 16.85
N GLU A 4 1.07 -11.15 15.98
CA GLU A 4 2.03 -10.04 15.80
C GLU A 4 1.41 -8.85 15.05
N LEU A 5 0.33 -9.08 14.31
CA LEU A 5 -0.42 -8.01 13.62
C LEU A 5 -1.37 -7.25 14.56
N ASP A 6 -1.59 -7.73 15.77
CA ASP A 6 -2.45 -7.08 16.78
C ASP A 6 -1.73 -5.98 17.58
N ASP A 7 -0.41 -5.83 17.43
CA ASP A 7 0.34 -4.77 18.11
C ASP A 7 0.10 -3.41 17.44
N SER A 8 -0.85 -2.65 17.99
CA SER A 8 -1.21 -1.30 17.53
C SER A 8 -0.09 -0.27 17.68
N SER A 9 0.98 -0.58 18.42
CA SER A 9 2.14 0.29 18.56
C SER A 9 3.02 0.30 17.30
N ILE A 10 2.92 -0.74 16.44
CA ILE A 10 3.72 -0.90 15.24
C ILE A 10 3.01 -0.22 14.06
N THR A 11 3.44 0.98 13.72
CA THR A 11 2.92 1.75 12.58
C THR A 11 3.56 1.38 11.25
N THR A 12 4.68 0.66 11.27
CA THR A 12 5.37 0.18 10.07
C THR A 12 4.80 -1.17 9.63
N CYS A 13 4.67 -1.37 8.32
CA CYS A 13 4.19 -2.63 7.76
C CYS A 13 5.08 -3.81 8.19
N HIS A 14 4.49 -4.89 8.69
CA HIS A 14 5.20 -6.10 9.13
C HIS A 14 5.98 -6.82 8.01
N ILE A 15 5.61 -6.57 6.75
CA ILE A 15 6.31 -7.15 5.58
C ILE A 15 7.57 -6.36 5.24
N TYR A 16 7.71 -5.14 5.77
CA TYR A 16 8.91 -4.33 5.57
C TYR A 16 10.07 -4.87 6.38
N ARG A 17 11.23 -5.05 5.74
CA ARG A 17 12.48 -5.48 6.35
C ARG A 17 13.50 -4.35 6.27
N PRO A 18 13.85 -3.72 7.39
CA PRO A 18 14.97 -2.78 7.42
C PRO A 18 16.27 -3.53 7.16
N LEU A 19 17.16 -2.97 6.36
CA LEU A 19 18.51 -3.49 6.18
C LEU A 19 19.36 -3.08 7.41
N ALA A 20 19.55 -4.02 8.32
CA ALA A 20 20.22 -3.78 9.61
C ALA A 20 21.75 -3.65 9.51
N LEU A 21 22.36 -3.81 8.32
CA LEU A 21 23.82 -3.97 8.18
C LEU A 21 24.55 -2.78 7.56
N LEU A 22 23.85 -1.76 7.08
CA LEU A 22 24.47 -0.54 6.56
C LEU A 22 23.69 0.64 7.11
N GLU A 23 24.36 1.62 7.65
CA GLU A 23 23.80 2.88 8.21
C GLU A 23 23.03 3.74 7.17
N GLN A 24 22.74 3.20 6.01
CA GLN A 24 21.89 3.80 5.00
C GLN A 24 20.55 3.06 4.98
N TYR A 25 19.51 3.80 5.23
CA TYR A 25 18.09 3.45 5.36
C TYR A 25 17.46 2.75 4.15
N ASN A 26 18.07 1.70 3.64
CA ASN A 26 17.55 0.93 2.51
C ASN A 26 16.83 -0.32 3.02
N GLY A 27 15.58 -0.17 3.43
CA GLY A 27 14.72 -1.31 3.69
C GLY A 27 14.01 -1.78 2.43
N SER A 28 13.58 -3.03 2.42
CA SER A 28 12.85 -3.63 1.32
C SER A 28 11.61 -4.37 1.80
N CYS A 29 10.64 -4.54 0.91
CA CYS A 29 9.49 -5.39 1.17
C CYS A 29 9.90 -6.85 0.95
N SER A 30 9.82 -7.70 1.98
CA SER A 30 10.14 -9.13 1.86
C SER A 30 9.19 -9.88 0.91
N ASN A 31 8.03 -9.31 0.64
CA ASN A 31 7.04 -9.87 -0.27
C ASN A 31 6.68 -8.89 -1.40
N TYR A 32 7.69 -8.37 -2.08
CA TYR A 32 7.57 -7.32 -3.07
C TYR A 32 6.54 -7.61 -4.18
N ARG A 33 6.50 -8.87 -4.62
CA ARG A 33 5.59 -9.32 -5.70
C ARG A 33 4.11 -9.14 -5.32
N TYR A 34 3.77 -9.33 -4.05
CA TYR A 34 2.40 -9.34 -3.54
C TYR A 34 2.05 -8.07 -2.74
N ARG A 35 2.74 -6.97 -3.00
CA ARG A 35 2.44 -5.68 -2.37
C ARG A 35 1.00 -5.26 -2.64
N GLY A 36 0.36 -4.74 -1.59
CA GLY A 36 -0.96 -4.12 -1.71
C GLY A 36 -0.97 -2.89 -2.64
N LEU A 37 -2.16 -2.47 -3.07
CA LEU A 37 -2.34 -1.34 -3.98
C LEU A 37 -1.66 -0.07 -3.48
N ILE A 38 -1.82 0.28 -2.21
CA ILE A 38 -1.21 1.47 -1.61
C ILE A 38 0.33 1.50 -1.79
N CYS A 39 1.00 0.36 -1.56
CA CYS A 39 2.44 0.27 -1.71
C CYS A 39 2.90 0.35 -3.17
N ARG A 40 2.02 0.00 -4.12
CA ARG A 40 2.32 0.12 -5.56
C ARG A 40 2.15 1.55 -6.06
N LEU A 41 1.28 2.32 -5.43
CA LEU A 41 1.00 3.71 -5.79
C LEU A 41 1.98 4.69 -5.15
N PHE A 42 2.62 4.33 -4.03
CA PHE A 42 3.61 5.19 -3.39
C PHE A 42 4.82 5.45 -4.29
N GLY A 43 5.15 6.73 -4.45
CA GLY A 43 6.21 7.19 -5.34
C GLY A 43 5.84 7.20 -6.84
N TYR A 44 4.59 6.82 -7.18
CA TYR A 44 4.11 6.72 -8.56
C TYR A 44 2.88 7.57 -8.84
N ALA A 45 1.91 7.60 -7.91
CA ALA A 45 0.66 8.33 -8.06
C ALA A 45 0.64 9.59 -7.19
N ALA A 46 -0.19 10.56 -7.58
CA ALA A 46 -0.44 11.77 -6.80
C ALA A 46 -1.83 11.75 -6.17
N SER A 47 -1.98 12.43 -5.06
CA SER A 47 -3.26 12.74 -4.43
C SER A 47 -3.51 14.23 -4.41
N ARG A 48 -4.77 14.64 -4.36
CA ARG A 48 -5.13 16.05 -4.20
C ARG A 48 -5.12 16.40 -2.72
N ASP A 49 -4.44 17.51 -2.38
CA ASP A 49 -4.51 18.08 -1.06
C ASP A 49 -5.84 18.86 -0.85
N LYS A 50 -6.05 19.39 0.34
CA LYS A 50 -7.26 20.17 0.70
C LYS A 50 -7.48 21.42 -0.16
N TYR A 51 -6.48 21.87 -0.90
CA TYR A 51 -6.54 23.00 -1.83
C TYR A 51 -6.68 22.56 -3.29
N GLY A 52 -6.85 21.25 -3.55
CA GLY A 52 -6.93 20.68 -4.89
C GLY A 52 -5.59 20.52 -5.60
N LYS A 53 -4.46 20.88 -4.96
CA LYS A 53 -3.13 20.75 -5.53
C LYS A 53 -2.68 19.30 -5.50
N LEU A 54 -2.12 18.82 -6.62
CA LEU A 54 -1.54 17.49 -6.70
C LEU A 54 -0.25 17.40 -5.89
N ARG A 55 -0.15 16.33 -5.11
CA ARG A 55 1.02 15.97 -4.29
C ARG A 55 1.37 14.54 -4.53
N LEU A 56 2.65 14.23 -4.67
CA LEU A 56 3.12 12.86 -4.83
C LEU A 56 2.75 12.04 -3.58
N ALA A 57 1.99 10.98 -3.76
CA ALA A 57 1.66 10.06 -2.69
C ALA A 57 2.87 9.18 -2.36
N THR A 58 3.33 9.22 -1.11
CA THR A 58 4.48 8.43 -0.68
C THR A 58 4.41 8.13 0.81
N CYS A 59 5.04 7.05 1.27
CA CYS A 59 5.19 6.79 2.69
C CYS A 59 6.33 7.63 3.29
N LYS A 60 6.30 7.79 4.61
CA LYS A 60 7.31 8.54 5.36
C LYS A 60 8.73 8.06 5.05
N ILE A 61 8.94 6.75 5.04
CA ILE A 61 10.25 6.13 4.79
C ILE A 61 10.81 6.52 3.41
N ILE A 62 10.00 6.41 2.35
CA ILE A 62 10.43 6.78 0.99
C ILE A 62 10.77 8.28 0.95
N LYS A 63 9.92 9.11 1.54
CA LYS A 63 10.11 10.57 1.53
C LYS A 63 11.40 10.98 2.25
N GLU A 64 11.69 10.38 3.40
CA GLU A 64 12.88 10.70 4.18
C GLU A 64 14.17 10.21 3.49
N ASN A 65 14.14 9.00 2.92
CA ASN A 65 15.32 8.41 2.29
C ASN A 65 15.64 8.96 0.90
N GLN A 66 14.66 9.55 0.23
CA GLN A 66 14.77 10.05 -1.13
C GLN A 66 14.25 11.49 -1.26
N LEU A 67 14.59 12.33 -0.29
CA LEU A 67 14.05 13.69 -0.19
C LEU A 67 14.29 14.53 -1.46
N GLU A 68 15.47 14.43 -2.05
CA GLU A 68 15.80 15.14 -3.29
C GLU A 68 14.91 14.68 -4.44
N ASN A 69 14.79 13.37 -4.65
CA ASN A 69 13.93 12.80 -5.69
C ASN A 69 12.46 13.17 -5.46
N TYR A 70 12.01 13.16 -4.20
CA TYR A 70 10.67 13.60 -3.84
C TYR A 70 10.43 15.08 -4.22
N ASN A 71 11.34 15.98 -3.89
CA ASN A 71 11.23 17.40 -4.18
C ASN A 71 11.24 17.65 -5.69
N ASN A 72 12.11 16.98 -6.45
CA ASN A 72 12.17 17.07 -7.90
C ASN A 72 10.87 16.62 -8.56
N ALA A 73 10.29 15.51 -8.06
CA ALA A 73 8.98 15.02 -8.54
C ALA A 73 7.83 15.99 -8.22
N GLU A 74 7.79 16.55 -7.01
CA GLU A 74 6.81 17.57 -6.61
C GLU A 74 6.90 18.81 -7.51
N GLU A 75 8.10 19.26 -7.83
CA GLU A 75 8.32 20.38 -8.73
C GLU A 75 7.83 20.07 -10.14
N ALA A 76 8.17 18.89 -10.67
CA ALA A 76 7.71 18.44 -11.99
C ALA A 76 6.18 18.33 -12.07
N ILE A 77 5.53 17.80 -11.03
CA ILE A 77 4.06 17.73 -10.91
C ILE A 77 3.46 19.15 -10.91
N SER A 78 4.07 20.07 -10.19
CA SER A 78 3.61 21.47 -10.13
C SER A 78 3.74 22.18 -11.49
N LYS A 79 4.66 21.77 -12.34
CA LYS A 79 4.86 22.26 -13.70
C LYS A 79 3.98 21.56 -14.75
N GLY A 80 3.10 20.65 -14.33
CA GLY A 80 2.12 19.98 -15.19
C GLY A 80 2.54 18.60 -15.69
N LEU A 81 3.54 17.95 -15.06
CA LEU A 81 3.82 16.55 -15.35
C LEU A 81 2.56 15.71 -15.08
N TYR A 82 2.16 14.93 -16.09
CA TYR A 82 1.06 13.99 -15.93
C TYR A 82 1.46 12.88 -14.95
N VAL A 83 0.61 12.66 -13.95
CA VAL A 83 0.77 11.58 -12.97
C VAL A 83 -0.57 10.89 -12.73
N PRO A 84 -0.59 9.58 -12.51
CA PRO A 84 -1.79 8.86 -12.12
C PRO A 84 -2.37 9.42 -10.82
N ILE A 85 -3.70 9.41 -10.70
CA ILE A 85 -4.38 9.89 -9.49
C ILE A 85 -4.69 8.74 -8.56
N PHE A 86 -4.29 8.86 -7.32
CA PHE A 86 -4.40 7.83 -6.29
C PHE A 86 -5.85 7.36 -6.08
N THR A 87 -6.79 8.30 -6.02
CA THR A 87 -8.21 8.01 -5.82
C THR A 87 -8.84 7.22 -6.95
N ASP A 88 -8.37 7.37 -8.20
CA ASP A 88 -8.93 6.66 -9.35
C ASP A 88 -8.70 5.16 -9.23
N TYR A 89 -7.54 4.75 -8.72
CA TYR A 89 -7.25 3.34 -8.45
C TYR A 89 -8.07 2.77 -7.30
N TYR A 90 -8.32 3.57 -6.26
CA TYR A 90 -9.20 3.15 -5.16
C TYR A 90 -10.65 3.01 -5.62
N MET A 91 -11.11 3.90 -6.50
CA MET A 91 -12.45 3.77 -7.10
C MET A 91 -12.56 2.50 -7.95
N GLN A 92 -11.53 2.15 -8.73
CA GLN A 92 -11.49 0.90 -9.49
C GLN A 92 -11.50 -0.32 -8.55
N LEU A 93 -10.74 -0.29 -7.46
CA LEU A 93 -10.75 -1.35 -6.46
C LEU A 93 -12.13 -1.53 -5.82
N ALA A 94 -12.81 -0.42 -5.48
CA ALA A 94 -14.15 -0.44 -4.92
C ALA A 94 -15.23 -1.00 -5.90
N GLN A 95 -14.96 -1.00 -7.21
CA GLN A 95 -15.84 -1.63 -8.19
C GLN A 95 -15.70 -3.16 -8.19
N ILE A 96 -14.58 -3.72 -7.73
CA ILE A 96 -14.38 -5.17 -7.60
C ILE A 96 -15.14 -5.70 -6.38
N ASP A 97 -14.92 -5.08 -5.24
CA ASP A 97 -15.65 -5.34 -3.98
C ASP A 97 -15.85 -4.02 -3.25
N TYR A 98 -17.08 -3.51 -3.26
CA TYR A 98 -17.40 -2.23 -2.68
C TYR A 98 -17.14 -2.19 -1.17
N ARG A 99 -17.54 -3.24 -0.44
CA ARG A 99 -17.38 -3.32 1.02
C ARG A 99 -15.91 -3.24 1.42
N MET A 100 -15.08 -4.06 0.79
CA MET A 100 -13.65 -4.09 1.10
C MET A 100 -12.92 -2.86 0.55
N GLY A 101 -13.32 -2.35 -0.61
CA GLY A 101 -12.69 -1.19 -1.24
C GLY A 101 -12.86 0.13 -0.50
N ILE A 102 -13.95 0.30 0.28
CA ILE A 102 -14.18 1.49 1.09
C ILE A 102 -13.69 1.35 2.55
N THR A 103 -13.31 0.16 2.97
CA THR A 103 -12.82 -0.10 4.33
C THR A 103 -11.33 0.28 4.39
N LEU A 104 -11.04 1.47 4.92
CA LEU A 104 -9.68 1.96 5.09
C LEU A 104 -9.19 1.67 6.50
N LEU A 105 -8.16 0.84 6.61
CA LEU A 105 -7.54 0.40 7.86
C LEU A 105 -6.03 0.67 7.83
N PRO A 106 -5.37 0.79 8.99
CA PRO A 106 -3.93 0.70 9.08
C PRO A 106 -3.40 -0.56 8.38
N ILE A 107 -2.20 -0.48 7.79
CA ILE A 107 -1.70 -1.53 6.89
C ILE A 107 -1.65 -2.92 7.54
N ASN A 108 -1.31 -3.00 8.81
CA ASN A 108 -1.21 -4.29 9.52
C ASN A 108 -2.59 -4.88 9.82
N GLU A 109 -3.56 -4.04 10.18
CA GLU A 109 -4.96 -4.45 10.36
C GLU A 109 -5.59 -4.89 9.03
N ALA A 110 -5.31 -4.16 7.94
CA ALA A 110 -5.76 -4.53 6.61
C ALA A 110 -5.19 -5.88 6.16
N LEU A 111 -3.91 -6.16 6.46
CA LEU A 111 -3.27 -7.44 6.19
C LEU A 111 -3.91 -8.57 7.01
N LYS A 112 -4.17 -8.35 8.30
CA LYS A 112 -4.83 -9.32 9.16
C LYS A 112 -6.22 -9.66 8.61
N MET A 113 -7.04 -8.65 8.36
CA MET A 113 -8.39 -8.83 7.83
C MET A 113 -8.38 -9.56 6.48
N ALA A 114 -7.46 -9.23 5.58
CA ALA A 114 -7.35 -9.91 4.29
C ALA A 114 -6.97 -11.39 4.45
N ILE A 115 -6.08 -11.73 5.38
CA ILE A 115 -5.71 -13.13 5.67
C ILE A 115 -6.91 -13.88 6.25
N GLU A 116 -7.64 -13.29 7.17
CA GLU A 116 -8.83 -13.90 7.80
C GLU A 116 -9.91 -14.17 6.76
N GLU A 117 -10.23 -13.22 5.88
CA GLU A 117 -11.21 -13.38 4.80
C GLU A 117 -10.79 -14.51 3.84
N VAL A 118 -9.53 -14.58 3.43
CA VAL A 118 -9.02 -15.64 2.55
C VAL A 118 -9.09 -17.01 3.24
N LEU A 119 -8.68 -17.10 4.50
CA LEU A 119 -8.74 -18.35 5.26
C LEU A 119 -10.19 -18.81 5.42
N GLN A 120 -11.11 -17.90 5.75
CA GLN A 120 -12.52 -18.22 5.87
C GLN A 120 -13.08 -18.72 4.54
N TYR A 121 -12.81 -18.04 3.43
CA TYR A 121 -13.25 -18.46 2.10
C TYR A 121 -12.84 -19.88 1.79
N TYR A 122 -11.55 -20.24 1.98
CA TYR A 122 -11.05 -21.59 1.67
C TYR A 122 -11.49 -22.65 2.68
N THR A 123 -11.79 -22.29 3.93
CA THR A 123 -12.31 -23.23 4.92
C THR A 123 -13.72 -23.72 4.58
N TYR A 124 -14.56 -22.83 4.02
CA TYR A 124 -15.94 -23.15 3.71
C TYR A 124 -16.20 -23.50 2.22
N LYS A 125 -15.19 -23.40 1.37
CA LYS A 125 -15.32 -23.81 -0.02
C LYS A 125 -15.28 -25.33 -0.12
N PRO A 126 -16.30 -26.00 -0.69
CA PRO A 126 -16.28 -27.45 -0.86
C PRO A 126 -15.08 -27.87 -1.75
N PHE A 127 -14.37 -28.90 -1.30
CA PHE A 127 -13.28 -29.52 -2.06
C PHE A 127 -13.85 -30.01 -3.41
N GLY A 128 -13.50 -29.38 -4.52
CA GLY A 128 -13.92 -29.81 -5.86
C GLY A 128 -14.14 -28.69 -6.88
N GLU A 129 -14.30 -27.44 -6.49
CA GLU A 129 -14.43 -26.32 -7.43
C GLU A 129 -13.08 -25.58 -7.65
N TYR A 130 -12.05 -26.32 -8.02
CA TYR A 130 -10.93 -25.69 -8.71
C TYR A 130 -11.32 -25.49 -10.17
N CYS A 131 -12.01 -24.40 -10.48
CA CYS A 131 -12.10 -23.94 -11.87
C CYS A 131 -10.67 -23.66 -12.33
N LEU A 132 -10.22 -24.47 -13.26
CA LEU A 132 -9.10 -24.17 -14.15
C LEU A 132 -9.45 -22.86 -14.88
N ILE A 133 -8.71 -21.80 -14.58
CA ILE A 133 -8.60 -20.61 -15.43
C ILE A 133 -7.19 -20.61 -16.00
#